data_ec1a568709aac5403a204faea7a181c5
#
_entry.id   ec1a568709aac5403a204faea7a181c5
#
_cell.length_a   1.000
_cell.length_b   1.000
_cell.length_c   1.000
_cell.angle_alpha   90.00
_cell.angle_beta   90.00
_cell.angle_gamma   90.00
#
_symmetry.space_group_name_H-M   'P 1'
#
loop_
_entity.id
_entity.type
_entity.pdbx_description
1 polymer ?
#
loop_
_entity_poly.entity_id
_entity_poly.type
_entity_poly.pdbx_seq_one_letter_code
_entity_poly.pdbx_strand_id
1 'polypeptide(L)'
;MKRNLIYLIILIIIFFVFYVFFKGLNKVNIYTPNEITNKKIVNFSSKELYTQKNVSFSDILLDNKFTIVNIWSSWCLPCRDEHKYLIKLGQKNNLNMVGINYKDDPTNAKKFIDQFGNPFSLILIDKDGTIAIELGAYGIPETFIINNLEKKIIKKYIGPINDENFNDIINLIK
;
A
#
# COMPACT_ATOMS: atom_id res chain seq x y z
N MET A 1 0.44 50.91 33.59
CA MET A 1 -0.44 50.70 32.43
C MET A 1 0.22 49.90 31.29
N LYS A 2 1.40 50.28 30.78
CA LYS A 2 2.04 49.57 29.64
C LYS A 2 2.32 48.05 29.89
N ARG A 3 2.75 47.69 31.11
CA ARG A 3 3.07 46.28 31.49
C ARG A 3 1.84 45.36 31.46
N ASN A 4 0.69 45.84 31.94
CA ASN A 4 -0.54 45.07 31.93
C ASN A 4 -1.10 44.88 30.52
N LEU A 5 -0.89 45.86 29.62
CA LEU A 5 -1.25 45.77 28.21
C LEU A 5 -0.43 44.67 27.48
N ILE A 6 0.88 44.57 27.82
CA ILE A 6 1.74 43.53 27.24
C ILE A 6 1.27 42.13 27.67
N TYR A 7 0.91 41.92 28.95
CA TYR A 7 0.39 40.65 29.42
C TYR A 7 -0.93 40.27 28.75
N LEU A 8 -1.82 41.27 28.53
CA LEU A 8 -3.07 41.05 27.81
C LEU A 8 -2.84 40.61 26.36
N ILE A 9 -1.90 41.24 25.66
CA ILE A 9 -1.54 40.86 24.27
C ILE A 9 -0.97 39.45 24.22
N ILE A 10 -0.07 39.10 25.15
CA ILE A 10 0.49 37.71 25.21
C ILE A 10 -0.61 36.69 25.44
N LEU A 11 -1.56 36.96 26.32
CA LEU A 11 -2.66 36.09 26.63
C LEU A 11 -3.59 35.89 25.41
N ILE A 12 -3.86 36.94 24.65
CA ILE A 12 -4.65 36.87 23.41
C ILE A 12 -3.91 36.03 22.37
N ILE A 13 -2.60 36.18 22.21
CA ILE A 13 -1.81 35.39 21.25
C ILE A 13 -1.82 33.93 21.64
N ILE A 14 -1.65 33.57 22.92
CA ILE A 14 -1.70 32.20 23.40
C ILE A 14 -3.07 31.57 23.11
N PHE A 15 -4.14 32.34 23.40
CA PHE A 15 -5.52 31.86 23.15
C PHE A 15 -5.80 31.66 21.66
N PHE A 16 -5.28 32.58 20.80
CA PHE A 16 -5.39 32.45 19.34
C PHE A 16 -4.65 31.24 18.81
N VAL A 17 -3.42 30.97 19.25
CA VAL A 17 -2.63 29.81 18.90
C VAL A 17 -3.37 28.54 19.31
N PHE A 18 -3.86 28.48 20.55
CA PHE A 18 -4.64 27.35 21.06
C PHE A 18 -5.93 27.11 20.23
N TYR A 19 -6.64 28.17 19.86
CA TYR A 19 -7.82 28.08 19.01
C TYR A 19 -7.52 27.54 17.62
N VAL A 20 -6.42 27.99 16.99
CA VAL A 20 -5.99 27.49 15.67
C VAL A 20 -5.62 26.01 15.75
N PHE A 21 -4.87 25.60 16.77
CA PHE A 21 -4.55 24.18 16.98
C PHE A 21 -5.79 23.34 17.25
N PHE A 22 -6.69 23.81 18.10
CA PHE A 22 -7.95 23.11 18.40
C PHE A 22 -8.82 22.93 17.16
N LYS A 23 -8.95 23.96 16.33
CA LYS A 23 -9.65 23.84 15.05
C LYS A 23 -8.92 22.92 14.05
N GLY A 24 -7.58 22.94 14.06
CA GLY A 24 -6.76 22.06 13.23
C GLY A 24 -6.94 20.58 13.58
N LEU A 25 -6.98 20.26 14.87
CA LEU A 25 -7.20 18.90 15.37
C LEU A 25 -8.59 18.34 15.02
N ASN A 26 -9.60 19.21 14.95
CA ASN A 26 -10.97 18.80 14.58
C ASN A 26 -11.20 18.67 13.07
N LYS A 27 -10.25 19.10 12.23
CA LYS A 27 -10.23 18.77 10.80
C LYS A 27 -9.46 17.48 10.61
N VAL A 28 -10.08 16.36 10.93
CA VAL A 28 -9.60 15.08 10.45
C VAL A 28 -9.75 15.12 8.93
N ASN A 29 -8.66 15.40 8.22
CA ASN A 29 -8.55 15.07 6.81
C ASN A 29 -8.55 13.54 6.75
N ILE A 30 -9.75 12.95 6.88
CA ILE A 30 -9.93 11.53 6.54
C ILE A 30 -9.75 11.51 5.03
N TYR A 31 -8.52 11.23 4.63
CA TYR A 31 -8.27 10.82 3.26
C TYR A 31 -9.11 9.54 3.04
N THR A 32 -10.19 9.68 2.30
CA THR A 32 -11.02 8.55 1.92
C THR A 32 -10.35 7.85 0.73
N PRO A 33 -9.92 6.58 0.88
CA PRO A 33 -9.27 5.81 -0.18
C PRO A 33 -10.12 5.61 -1.44
N ASN A 34 -11.37 6.03 -1.42
CA ASN A 34 -12.37 5.82 -2.48
C ASN A 34 -12.03 6.50 -3.82
N GLU A 35 -11.09 7.45 -3.85
CA GLU A 35 -10.69 8.11 -5.11
C GLU A 35 -9.80 7.23 -6.01
N ILE A 36 -9.26 6.11 -5.50
CA ILE A 36 -8.40 5.20 -6.27
C ILE A 36 -9.22 4.07 -6.91
N THR A 37 -10.39 3.74 -6.35
CA THR A 37 -11.29 2.75 -6.96
C THR A 37 -11.81 3.28 -8.30
N ASN A 38 -11.76 2.44 -9.34
CA ASN A 38 -12.01 2.76 -10.76
C ASN A 38 -10.90 3.54 -11.49
N LYS A 39 -9.76 3.83 -10.86
CA LYS A 39 -8.61 4.40 -11.55
C LYS A 39 -8.00 3.36 -12.48
N LYS A 40 -7.77 3.74 -13.74
CA LYS A 40 -6.98 2.93 -14.66
C LYS A 40 -5.54 2.80 -14.14
N ILE A 41 -5.00 1.60 -14.25
CA ILE A 41 -3.63 1.33 -13.84
C ILE A 41 -2.68 2.00 -14.80
N VAL A 42 -1.70 2.70 -14.25
CA VAL A 42 -0.55 3.21 -15.02
C VAL A 42 0.35 2.03 -15.34
N ASN A 43 0.76 1.89 -16.59
CA ASN A 43 1.73 0.87 -16.96
C ASN A 43 3.12 1.31 -16.52
N PHE A 44 3.82 0.44 -15.84
CA PHE A 44 5.21 0.63 -15.43
C PHE A 44 6.02 -0.62 -15.76
N SER A 45 7.32 -0.50 -15.72
CA SER A 45 8.25 -1.63 -15.88
C SER A 45 9.24 -1.65 -14.74
N SER A 46 9.55 -2.84 -14.25
CA SER A 46 10.52 -3.03 -13.19
C SER A 46 11.27 -4.34 -13.33
N LYS A 47 12.39 -4.45 -12.60
CA LYS A 47 13.15 -5.69 -12.52
C LYS A 47 12.45 -6.68 -11.59
N GLU A 48 12.38 -7.92 -12.03
CA GLU A 48 11.96 -9.04 -11.20
C GLU A 48 13.08 -9.40 -10.21
N LEU A 49 12.72 -9.74 -8.97
CA LEU A 49 13.64 -9.93 -7.84
C LEU A 49 14.68 -11.04 -8.08
N TYR A 50 14.29 -12.15 -8.66
CA TYR A 50 15.15 -13.32 -8.83
C TYR A 50 15.91 -13.31 -10.15
N THR A 51 15.21 -13.07 -11.25
CA THR A 51 15.77 -13.14 -12.61
C THR A 51 16.46 -11.86 -13.05
N GLN A 52 16.19 -10.73 -12.37
CA GLN A 52 16.65 -9.38 -12.72
C GLN A 52 16.24 -8.92 -14.13
N LYS A 53 15.29 -9.62 -14.77
CA LYS A 53 14.73 -9.23 -16.06
C LYS A 53 13.72 -8.11 -15.87
N ASN A 54 13.67 -7.18 -16.83
CA ASN A 54 12.62 -6.18 -16.86
C ASN A 54 11.29 -6.82 -17.25
N VAL A 55 10.25 -6.53 -16.48
CA VAL A 55 8.88 -6.99 -16.69
C VAL A 55 7.98 -5.78 -16.79
N SER A 56 7.14 -5.73 -17.82
CA SER A 56 6.08 -4.73 -17.93
C SER A 56 4.85 -5.18 -17.15
N PHE A 57 4.27 -4.28 -16.37
CA PHE A 57 3.10 -4.61 -15.56
C PHE A 57 1.87 -4.98 -16.41
N SER A 58 1.75 -4.37 -17.60
CA SER A 58 0.68 -4.71 -18.55
C SER A 58 0.69 -6.18 -18.96
N ASP A 59 1.87 -6.81 -19.02
CA ASP A 59 2.01 -8.20 -19.47
C ASP A 59 1.55 -9.19 -18.39
N ILE A 60 1.62 -8.77 -17.13
CA ILE A 60 1.17 -9.57 -15.97
C ILE A 60 -0.35 -9.69 -15.89
N LEU A 61 -1.08 -8.70 -16.43
CA LEU A 61 -2.54 -8.61 -16.34
C LEU A 61 -3.26 -9.50 -17.36
N LEU A 62 -2.55 -10.25 -18.21
CA LEU A 62 -3.16 -10.97 -19.34
C LEU A 62 -3.75 -12.33 -18.96
N ASP A 63 -3.23 -13.00 -17.92
CA ASP A 63 -3.47 -14.44 -17.73
C ASP A 63 -4.63 -14.81 -16.80
N ASN A 64 -5.11 -13.91 -15.97
CA ASN A 64 -6.13 -14.17 -14.96
C ASN A 64 -7.18 -13.06 -14.90
N LYS A 65 -8.36 -13.37 -14.32
CA LYS A 65 -9.43 -12.39 -14.13
C LYS A 65 -9.03 -11.27 -13.16
N PHE A 66 -8.30 -11.64 -12.10
CA PHE A 66 -7.87 -10.71 -11.05
C PHE A 66 -6.38 -10.81 -10.79
N THR A 67 -5.77 -9.67 -10.47
CA THR A 67 -4.41 -9.58 -9.92
C THR A 67 -4.49 -8.90 -8.56
N ILE A 68 -3.87 -9.52 -7.55
CA ILE A 68 -3.62 -8.89 -6.26
C ILE A 68 -2.20 -8.36 -6.26
N VAL A 69 -2.05 -7.07 -6.01
CA VAL A 69 -0.75 -6.40 -5.84
C VAL A 69 -0.59 -6.05 -4.37
N ASN A 70 0.44 -6.58 -3.74
CA ASN A 70 0.80 -6.25 -2.35
C ASN A 70 2.13 -5.50 -2.33
N ILE A 71 2.16 -4.35 -1.67
CA ILE A 71 3.37 -3.54 -1.48
C ILE A 71 3.93 -3.86 -0.10
N TRP A 72 5.17 -4.35 -0.08
CA TRP A 72 5.80 -4.90 1.11
C TRP A 72 7.31 -4.64 1.18
N SER A 73 7.92 -4.92 2.33
CA SER A 73 9.36 -4.89 2.50
C SER A 73 9.81 -5.85 3.60
N SER A 74 11.05 -6.32 3.55
CA SER A 74 11.61 -7.23 4.56
C SER A 74 11.75 -6.58 5.95
N TRP A 75 11.94 -5.27 6.01
CA TRP A 75 12.06 -4.48 7.24
C TRP A 75 10.71 -4.07 7.86
N CYS A 76 9.59 -4.35 7.17
CA CYS A 76 8.25 -3.95 7.59
C CYS A 76 7.63 -5.00 8.52
N LEU A 77 7.50 -4.68 9.80
CA LEU A 77 6.92 -5.61 10.77
C LEU A 77 5.44 -5.94 10.51
N PRO A 78 4.54 -4.97 10.21
CA PRO A 78 3.16 -5.29 9.84
C PRO A 78 3.02 -6.15 8.57
N CYS A 79 3.98 -6.04 7.63
CA CYS A 79 4.01 -6.90 6.44
C CYS A 79 4.26 -8.37 6.80
N ARG A 80 5.05 -8.62 7.85
CA ARG A 80 5.26 -9.97 8.40
C ARG A 80 3.98 -10.52 9.03
N ASP A 81 3.23 -9.69 9.73
CA ASP A 81 1.99 -10.12 10.41
C ASP A 81 0.90 -10.55 9.41
N GLU A 82 0.80 -9.86 8.27
CA GLU A 82 -0.16 -10.21 7.21
C GLU A 82 0.27 -11.38 6.34
N HIS A 83 1.56 -11.75 6.35
CA HIS A 83 2.14 -12.69 5.39
C HIS A 83 1.43 -14.04 5.33
N LYS A 84 0.93 -14.54 6.48
CA LYS A 84 0.12 -15.75 6.58
C LYS A 84 -1.15 -15.73 5.72
N TYR A 85 -1.75 -14.54 5.56
CA TYR A 85 -2.95 -14.36 4.72
C TYR A 85 -2.56 -14.33 3.25
N LEU A 86 -1.43 -13.68 2.93
CA LEU A 86 -0.90 -13.65 1.55
C LEU A 86 -0.56 -15.06 1.07
N ILE A 87 0.05 -15.91 1.91
CA ILE A 87 0.30 -17.33 1.59
C ILE A 87 -1.02 -18.06 1.25
N LYS A 88 -2.09 -17.86 2.05
CA LYS A 88 -3.39 -18.47 1.77
C LYS A 88 -4.02 -17.95 0.47
N LEU A 89 -3.82 -16.68 0.13
CA LEU A 89 -4.29 -16.09 -1.14
C LEU A 89 -3.51 -16.64 -2.32
N GLY A 90 -2.18 -16.73 -2.21
CA GLY A 90 -1.31 -17.24 -3.28
C GLY A 90 -1.54 -18.71 -3.66
N GLN A 91 -2.21 -19.47 -2.78
CA GLN A 91 -2.61 -20.86 -3.06
C GLN A 91 -3.91 -20.99 -3.88
N LYS A 92 -4.58 -19.85 -4.16
CA LYS A 92 -5.84 -19.88 -4.94
C LYS A 92 -5.56 -19.97 -6.43
N ASN A 93 -6.27 -20.89 -7.09
CA ASN A 93 -6.24 -20.99 -8.54
C ASN A 93 -6.89 -19.76 -9.19
N ASN A 94 -6.45 -19.41 -10.39
CA ASN A 94 -6.95 -18.29 -11.19
C ASN A 94 -6.75 -16.89 -10.57
N LEU A 95 -5.73 -16.72 -9.73
CA LEU A 95 -5.35 -15.47 -9.10
C LEU A 95 -3.87 -15.20 -9.33
N ASN A 96 -3.52 -14.04 -9.86
CA ASN A 96 -2.15 -13.55 -9.87
C ASN A 96 -1.85 -12.81 -8.58
N MET A 97 -0.76 -13.21 -7.91
CA MET A 97 -0.23 -12.50 -6.74
C MET A 97 1.08 -11.82 -7.11
N VAL A 98 1.11 -10.49 -7.12
CA VAL A 98 2.31 -9.70 -7.43
C VAL A 98 2.78 -8.96 -6.19
N GLY A 99 4.03 -9.18 -5.80
CA GLY A 99 4.68 -8.43 -4.74
C GLY A 99 5.44 -7.24 -5.32
N ILE A 100 5.22 -6.04 -4.77
CA ILE A 100 6.08 -4.87 -5.02
C ILE A 100 6.99 -4.70 -3.81
N ASN A 101 8.27 -5.02 -3.99
CA ASN A 101 9.25 -4.91 -2.92
C ASN A 101 9.76 -3.48 -2.81
N TYR A 102 9.24 -2.75 -1.83
CA TYR A 102 9.37 -1.30 -1.66
C TYR A 102 10.61 -0.91 -0.87
N LYS A 103 11.52 -0.14 -1.49
CA LYS A 103 12.71 0.45 -0.85
C LYS A 103 13.47 -0.52 0.04
N ASP A 104 13.75 -1.71 -0.49
CA ASP A 104 14.35 -2.81 0.24
C ASP A 104 15.67 -3.25 -0.41
N ASP A 105 16.50 -3.95 0.36
CA ASP A 105 17.65 -4.66 -0.17
C ASP A 105 17.20 -6.00 -0.76
N PRO A 106 17.54 -6.31 -2.03
CA PRO A 106 17.12 -7.56 -2.67
C PRO A 106 17.58 -8.82 -1.92
N THR A 107 18.71 -8.78 -1.22
CA THR A 107 19.21 -9.91 -0.44
C THR A 107 18.31 -10.13 0.79
N ASN A 108 17.91 -9.05 1.47
CA ASN A 108 17.03 -9.14 2.62
C ASN A 108 15.61 -9.55 2.20
N ALA A 109 15.12 -9.03 1.06
CA ALA A 109 13.86 -9.45 0.48
C ALA A 109 13.83 -10.95 0.19
N LYS A 110 14.88 -11.51 -0.42
CA LYS A 110 14.99 -12.94 -0.69
C LYS A 110 15.02 -13.76 0.61
N LYS A 111 15.82 -13.35 1.61
CA LYS A 111 15.86 -14.01 2.93
C LYS A 111 14.48 -14.03 3.60
N PHE A 112 13.73 -12.94 3.50
CA PHE A 112 12.37 -12.86 4.03
C PHE A 112 11.47 -13.91 3.38
N ILE A 113 11.47 -13.98 2.04
CA ILE A 113 10.68 -14.96 1.28
C ILE A 113 11.12 -16.40 1.59
N ASP A 114 12.43 -16.65 1.70
CA ASP A 114 12.96 -17.98 2.04
C ASP A 114 12.52 -18.41 3.45
N GLN A 115 12.44 -17.47 4.39
CA GLN A 115 12.07 -17.75 5.78
C GLN A 115 10.57 -17.94 5.98
N PHE A 116 9.72 -17.13 5.31
CA PHE A 116 8.30 -17.07 5.56
C PHE A 116 7.43 -17.69 4.45
N GLY A 117 8.06 -18.14 3.36
CA GLY A 117 7.39 -18.68 2.17
C GLY A 117 7.11 -17.61 1.11
N ASN A 118 6.87 -18.03 -0.13
CA ASN A 118 6.59 -17.14 -1.26
C ASN A 118 5.10 -17.19 -1.65
N PRO A 119 4.31 -16.15 -1.36
CA PRO A 119 2.93 -16.05 -1.80
C PRO A 119 2.79 -15.55 -3.25
N PHE A 120 3.86 -14.97 -3.81
CA PHE A 120 3.83 -14.22 -5.05
C PHE A 120 4.19 -15.09 -6.27
N SER A 121 3.45 -14.93 -7.35
CA SER A 121 3.83 -15.45 -8.67
C SER A 121 4.98 -14.63 -9.28
N LEU A 122 5.08 -13.36 -8.88
CA LEU A 122 6.11 -12.43 -9.35
C LEU A 122 6.41 -11.39 -8.27
N ILE A 123 7.69 -11.03 -8.12
CA ILE A 123 8.13 -9.96 -7.20
C ILE A 123 8.89 -8.91 -8.01
N LEU A 124 8.36 -7.69 -8.06
CA LEU A 124 8.99 -6.54 -8.71
C LEU A 124 9.70 -5.66 -7.70
N ILE A 125 10.87 -5.13 -8.09
CA ILE A 125 11.70 -4.27 -7.24
C ILE A 125 11.27 -2.82 -7.42
N ASP A 126 10.89 -2.16 -6.34
CA ASP A 126 10.61 -0.72 -6.31
C ASP A 126 11.66 0.00 -5.46
N LYS A 127 12.86 0.17 -6.04
CA LYS A 127 14.04 0.66 -5.32
C LYS A 127 13.88 2.06 -4.74
N ASP A 128 13.21 2.94 -5.46
CA ASP A 128 13.01 4.35 -5.08
C ASP A 128 11.60 4.66 -4.56
N GLY A 129 10.67 3.72 -4.66
CA GLY A 129 9.29 3.86 -4.23
C GLY A 129 8.37 4.51 -5.27
N THR A 130 8.84 4.70 -6.50
CA THR A 130 8.08 5.35 -7.57
C THR A 130 6.85 4.53 -7.96
N ILE A 131 7.00 3.19 -8.07
CA ILE A 131 5.90 2.30 -8.44
C ILE A 131 4.77 2.36 -7.40
N ALA A 132 5.12 2.31 -6.12
CA ALA A 132 4.16 2.44 -5.03
C ALA A 132 3.36 3.75 -5.13
N ILE A 133 4.04 4.87 -5.39
CA ILE A 133 3.41 6.19 -5.56
C ILE A 133 2.49 6.21 -6.78
N GLU A 134 2.91 5.66 -7.93
CA GLU A 134 2.11 5.59 -9.15
C GLU A 134 0.85 4.75 -8.98
N LEU A 135 0.94 3.66 -8.21
CA LEU A 135 -0.23 2.86 -7.79
C LEU A 135 -1.13 3.61 -6.81
N GLY A 136 -0.64 4.70 -6.22
CA GLY A 136 -1.36 5.49 -5.22
C GLY A 136 -1.26 4.92 -3.82
N ALA A 137 -0.16 4.27 -3.49
CA ALA A 137 0.14 3.85 -2.13
C ALA A 137 0.62 5.03 -1.27
N TYR A 138 0.31 4.96 0.01
CA TYR A 138 0.72 5.94 1.03
C TYR A 138 1.77 5.38 1.97
N GLY A 139 1.83 4.07 2.09
CA GLY A 139 2.72 3.38 2.97
C GLY A 139 2.74 1.87 2.69
N ILE A 140 3.31 1.11 3.63
CA ILE A 140 3.35 -0.34 3.56
C ILE A 140 2.92 -0.94 4.91
N PRO A 141 2.24 -2.09 4.88
CA PRO A 141 1.75 -2.78 3.69
C PRO A 141 0.48 -2.13 3.12
N GLU A 142 0.30 -2.27 1.82
CA GLU A 142 -0.96 -1.96 1.14
C GLU A 142 -1.25 -3.01 0.06
N THR A 143 -2.52 -3.36 -0.08
CA THR A 143 -2.96 -4.40 -1.03
C THR A 143 -3.99 -3.84 -1.99
N PHE A 144 -3.79 -4.06 -3.28
CA PHE A 144 -4.67 -3.62 -4.36
C PHE A 144 -5.27 -4.82 -5.08
N ILE A 145 -6.56 -4.80 -5.32
CA ILE A 145 -7.24 -5.77 -6.14
C ILE A 145 -7.54 -5.16 -7.51
N ILE A 146 -7.07 -5.80 -8.55
CA ILE A 146 -7.15 -5.33 -9.92
C ILE A 146 -8.06 -6.25 -10.72
N ASN A 147 -9.03 -5.67 -11.42
CA ASN A 147 -9.76 -6.35 -12.48
C ASN A 147 -8.93 -6.24 -13.77
N ASN A 148 -8.42 -7.36 -14.25
CA ASN A 148 -7.50 -7.39 -15.38
C ASN A 148 -8.20 -7.07 -16.71
N LEU A 149 -9.47 -7.45 -16.86
CA LEU A 149 -10.26 -7.17 -18.07
C LEU A 149 -10.49 -5.65 -18.23
N GLU A 150 -10.81 -4.97 -17.14
CA GLU A 150 -11.03 -3.53 -17.14
C GLU A 150 -9.75 -2.71 -16.98
N LYS A 151 -8.66 -3.36 -16.56
CA LYS A 151 -7.38 -2.72 -16.18
C LYS A 151 -7.58 -1.63 -15.13
N LYS A 152 -8.39 -1.93 -14.11
CA LYS A 152 -8.75 -0.99 -13.05
C LYS A 152 -8.51 -1.57 -11.67
N ILE A 153 -8.11 -0.71 -10.74
CA ILE A 153 -8.12 -1.00 -9.31
C ILE A 153 -9.57 -0.99 -8.84
N ILE A 154 -10.06 -2.13 -8.35
CA ILE A 154 -11.45 -2.27 -7.87
C ILE A 154 -11.54 -2.16 -6.35
N LYS A 155 -10.45 -2.46 -5.63
CA LYS A 155 -10.40 -2.36 -4.17
C LYS A 155 -8.98 -2.08 -3.71
N LYS A 156 -8.84 -1.34 -2.61
CA LYS A 156 -7.57 -1.08 -1.93
C LYS A 156 -7.73 -1.32 -0.44
N TYR A 157 -6.77 -2.00 0.16
CA TYR A 157 -6.65 -2.18 1.61
C TYR A 157 -5.40 -1.46 2.08
N ILE A 158 -5.54 -0.59 3.08
CA ILE A 158 -4.46 0.16 3.71
C ILE A 158 -4.12 -0.51 5.04
N GLY A 159 -2.84 -0.77 5.26
CA GLY A 159 -2.37 -1.54 6.41
C GLY A 159 -2.47 -3.05 6.20
N PRO A 160 -2.12 -3.83 7.23
CA PRO A 160 -2.00 -5.28 7.12
C PRO A 160 -3.36 -5.96 6.92
N ILE A 161 -3.38 -6.96 6.03
CA ILE A 161 -4.54 -7.84 5.84
C ILE A 161 -4.82 -8.60 7.13
N ASN A 162 -6.06 -8.53 7.58
CA ASN A 162 -6.62 -9.26 8.71
C ASN A 162 -7.69 -10.27 8.24
N ASP A 163 -8.37 -10.94 9.18
CA ASP A 163 -9.41 -11.93 8.85
C ASP A 163 -10.59 -11.31 8.09
N GLU A 164 -10.99 -10.10 8.43
CA GLU A 164 -12.09 -9.38 7.76
C GLU A 164 -11.70 -9.06 6.30
N ASN A 165 -10.54 -8.44 6.10
CA ASN A 165 -10.02 -8.10 4.78
C ASN A 165 -9.81 -9.37 3.93
N PHE A 166 -9.28 -10.45 4.52
CA PHE A 166 -9.10 -11.71 3.83
C PHE A 166 -10.42 -12.27 3.30
N ASN A 167 -11.46 -12.30 4.15
CA ASN A 167 -12.78 -12.79 3.75
C ASN A 167 -13.43 -11.91 2.69
N ASP A 168 -13.27 -10.58 2.79
CA ASP A 168 -13.75 -9.62 1.79
C ASP A 168 -13.06 -9.86 0.42
N ILE A 169 -11.73 -10.04 0.41
CA ILE A 169 -10.98 -10.39 -0.80
C ILE A 169 -11.51 -11.69 -1.42
N ILE A 170 -11.67 -12.75 -0.62
CA ILE A 170 -12.17 -14.03 -1.13
C ILE A 170 -13.56 -13.90 -1.76
N ASN A 171 -14.44 -13.09 -1.17
CA ASN A 171 -15.78 -12.85 -1.73
C ASN A 171 -15.75 -12.05 -3.03
N LEU A 172 -14.79 -11.11 -3.16
CA LEU A 172 -14.64 -10.26 -4.33
C LEU A 172 -14.10 -10.99 -5.56
N ILE A 173 -13.24 -12.00 -5.36
CA ILE A 173 -12.55 -12.74 -6.44
C ILE A 173 -13.25 -14.03 -6.86
N LYS A 174 -14.37 -14.39 -6.24
CA LYS A 174 -15.24 -15.51 -6.67
C LYS A 174 -15.90 -15.18 -8.02
#